data_5a2120aaa7cd98799bb30e3fd5df6dfc
#
_entry.id   5a2120aaa7cd98799bb30e3fd5df6dfc
#
_cell.length_a   1.000
_cell.length_b   1.000
_cell.length_c   1.000
_cell.angle_alpha   90.00
_cell.angle_beta   90.00
_cell.angle_gamma   90.00
#
_symmetry.space_group_name_H-M   'P 1'
#
loop_
_entity.id
_entity.type
_entity.pdbx_description
1 polymer ?
#
loop_
_entity_poly.entity_id
_entity_poly.type
_entity_poly.pdbx_seq_one_letter_code
_entity_poly.pdbx_strand_id
1 'polypeptide(L)'
;MSASWPPEFITLNPNKRVLFLTKDLQLIKDQLYNGLNLNMCDLSVDDLLDDINTDVMTPAWVCFDHEPAVIAENAYAGLLHEGERVFNSGALKDGGFEVIVSGHRKGTGSSRETAPQCERWSGIRIVIAASFAPIHERNNINLGQVMGDHQMLERLQSGESIPLAEFTEQYDPVTRLILENGGILPFAKKLKAGEIELPAVSTERRGMTMAEKIVANKLIGRNGAACYVSPGDAVLASVDGGYSHEFTTAQVHNFLAAEYGEDYALPNPPKFAVFEDHLLYATGVPRFGPFADKIQTLRDLQVAFQQHTGVRDYSAKDGVSPGICHQVAREEFIDVG
;
A
#
# COMPACT_ATOMS: atom_id res chain seq x y z
N MET A 1 8.50 -21.78 -12.69
CA MET A 1 8.25 -20.34 -12.77
C MET A 1 6.82 -20.12 -12.25
N SER A 2 6.62 -19.46 -11.13
CA SER A 2 5.26 -19.09 -10.72
C SER A 2 4.74 -18.09 -11.75
N ALA A 3 3.53 -18.33 -12.27
CA ALA A 3 2.87 -17.38 -13.16
C ALA A 3 2.89 -15.98 -12.50
N SER A 4 3.13 -14.94 -13.30
CA SER A 4 3.12 -13.55 -12.81
C SER A 4 1.73 -13.22 -12.25
N TRP A 5 1.67 -12.63 -11.10
CA TRP A 5 0.43 -12.10 -10.52
C TRP A 5 0.23 -10.64 -10.96
N PRO A 6 -1.00 -10.23 -11.28
CA PRO A 6 -2.23 -11.03 -11.41
C PRO A 6 -2.27 -11.81 -12.75
N PRO A 7 -2.99 -12.94 -12.81
CA PRO A 7 -3.24 -13.64 -14.08
C PRO A 7 -4.32 -12.91 -14.90
N GLU A 8 -4.42 -13.24 -16.20
CA GLU A 8 -5.45 -12.70 -17.10
C GLU A 8 -6.88 -13.04 -16.64
N PHE A 9 -7.04 -14.20 -16.04
CA PHE A 9 -8.30 -14.67 -15.46
C PHE A 9 -8.11 -14.99 -13.98
N ILE A 10 -8.98 -14.44 -13.16
CA ILE A 10 -8.99 -14.69 -11.71
C ILE A 10 -9.83 -15.91 -11.42
N THR A 11 -9.25 -16.85 -10.68
CA THR A 11 -9.93 -18.05 -10.16
C THR A 11 -9.48 -18.28 -8.73
N LEU A 12 -10.31 -18.94 -7.91
CA LEU A 12 -9.88 -19.36 -6.57
C LEU A 12 -8.95 -20.58 -6.69
N ASN A 13 -7.85 -20.53 -5.95
CA ASN A 13 -6.98 -21.68 -5.83
C ASN A 13 -7.64 -22.74 -4.92
N PRO A 14 -7.87 -23.99 -5.38
CA PRO A 14 -8.55 -25.02 -4.58
C PRO A 14 -7.78 -25.42 -3.31
N ASN A 15 -6.49 -25.08 -3.22
CA ASN A 15 -5.66 -25.32 -2.03
C ASN A 15 -5.58 -24.11 -1.09
N LYS A 16 -6.35 -23.06 -1.37
CA LYS A 16 -6.41 -21.84 -0.56
C LYS A 16 -7.83 -21.60 -0.07
N ARG A 17 -7.94 -20.74 0.93
CA ARG A 17 -9.19 -20.49 1.63
C ARG A 17 -9.64 -19.04 1.46
N VAL A 18 -10.93 -18.80 1.72
CA VAL A 18 -11.54 -17.48 1.82
C VAL A 18 -11.80 -17.18 3.30
N LEU A 19 -11.35 -16.03 3.79
CA LEU A 19 -11.60 -15.57 5.15
C LEU A 19 -12.69 -14.49 5.15
N PHE A 20 -13.76 -14.74 5.87
CA PHE A 20 -14.83 -13.77 6.08
C PHE A 20 -14.66 -13.07 7.42
N LEU A 21 -14.55 -11.76 7.41
CA LEU A 21 -14.51 -10.93 8.60
C LEU A 21 -15.96 -10.64 9.04
N THR A 22 -16.51 -11.52 9.84
CA THR A 22 -17.89 -11.48 10.29
C THR A 22 -18.07 -10.69 11.58
N LYS A 23 -19.28 -10.13 11.80
CA LYS A 23 -19.67 -9.48 13.07
C LYS A 23 -19.70 -10.47 14.24
N ASP A 24 -20.02 -11.74 13.96
CA ASP A 24 -19.77 -12.82 14.90
C ASP A 24 -18.30 -13.21 14.89
N LEU A 25 -17.55 -12.72 15.88
CA LEU A 25 -16.11 -12.95 16.00
C LEU A 25 -15.75 -14.41 16.28
N GLN A 26 -16.72 -15.23 16.76
CA GLN A 26 -16.46 -16.66 16.93
C GLN A 26 -16.34 -17.35 15.57
N LEU A 27 -17.12 -16.97 14.56
CA LEU A 27 -16.97 -17.49 13.20
C LEU A 27 -15.60 -17.16 12.60
N ILE A 28 -15.03 -15.99 12.92
CA ILE A 28 -13.65 -15.68 12.50
C ILE A 28 -12.67 -16.66 13.15
N LYS A 29 -12.77 -16.88 14.48
CA LYS A 29 -11.92 -17.83 15.20
C LYS A 29 -12.06 -19.25 14.65
N ASP A 30 -13.27 -19.68 14.31
CA ASP A 30 -13.50 -21.00 13.74
C ASP A 30 -12.91 -21.17 12.35
N GLN A 31 -12.91 -20.11 11.52
CA GLN A 31 -12.20 -20.09 10.24
C GLN A 31 -10.68 -20.16 10.44
N LEU A 32 -10.14 -19.41 11.40
CA LEU A 32 -8.68 -19.34 11.65
C LEU A 32 -8.15 -20.65 12.25
N TYR A 33 -8.86 -21.24 13.23
CA TYR A 33 -8.29 -22.27 14.08
C TYR A 33 -8.97 -23.64 13.96
N ASN A 34 -10.25 -23.69 13.53
CA ASN A 34 -11.06 -24.91 13.50
C ASN A 34 -11.36 -25.39 12.07
N GLY A 35 -10.78 -24.73 11.04
CA GLY A 35 -10.91 -25.15 9.65
C GLY A 35 -12.29 -24.86 9.03
N LEU A 36 -13.16 -24.05 9.67
CA LEU A 36 -14.44 -23.65 9.10
C LEU A 36 -14.22 -22.91 7.78
N ASN A 37 -14.93 -23.32 6.73
CA ASN A 37 -15.01 -22.60 5.47
C ASN A 37 -16.45 -22.10 5.28
N LEU A 38 -16.58 -20.86 4.82
CA LEU A 38 -17.86 -20.20 4.55
C LEU A 38 -17.99 -19.89 3.06
N ASN A 39 -19.23 -19.78 2.59
CA ASN A 39 -19.53 -19.30 1.25
C ASN A 39 -20.29 -17.96 1.34
N MET A 40 -20.09 -17.10 0.36
CA MET A 40 -20.78 -15.80 0.33
C MET A 40 -22.29 -15.96 0.25
N CYS A 41 -22.78 -16.97 -0.48
CA CYS A 41 -24.23 -17.25 -0.59
C CYS A 41 -24.92 -17.63 0.75
N ASP A 42 -24.15 -18.01 1.78
CA ASP A 42 -24.67 -18.34 3.11
C ASP A 42 -24.67 -17.13 4.05
N LEU A 43 -24.18 -15.98 3.60
CA LEU A 43 -24.01 -14.74 4.36
C LEU A 43 -24.66 -13.57 3.63
N SER A 44 -25.08 -12.58 4.40
CA SER A 44 -25.41 -11.26 3.88
C SER A 44 -24.29 -10.28 4.13
N VAL A 45 -24.27 -9.16 3.41
CA VAL A 45 -23.31 -8.08 3.66
C VAL A 45 -23.43 -7.55 5.08
N ASP A 46 -24.65 -7.60 5.65
CA ASP A 46 -24.93 -7.15 7.02
C ASP A 46 -24.31 -8.06 8.10
N ASP A 47 -23.89 -9.27 7.74
CA ASP A 47 -23.19 -10.18 8.66
C ASP A 47 -21.68 -9.89 8.74
N LEU A 48 -21.17 -9.05 7.84
CA LEU A 48 -19.76 -8.74 7.73
C LEU A 48 -19.38 -7.47 8.52
N LEU A 49 -18.14 -7.42 8.99
CA LEU A 49 -17.58 -6.24 9.66
C LEU A 49 -17.46 -5.07 8.70
N ASP A 50 -18.04 -3.95 9.07
CA ASP A 50 -17.89 -2.65 8.44
C ASP A 50 -16.76 -1.84 9.10
N ASP A 51 -16.34 -0.76 8.43
CA ASP A 51 -15.40 0.23 8.99
C ASP A 51 -14.11 -0.37 9.56
N ILE A 52 -13.64 -1.46 8.97
CA ILE A 52 -12.36 -2.03 9.41
C ILE A 52 -11.28 -0.99 9.17
N ASN A 53 -10.82 -0.38 10.26
CA ASN A 53 -9.83 0.67 10.20
C ASN A 53 -8.40 0.11 10.27
N THR A 54 -7.44 0.94 9.92
CA THR A 54 -6.02 0.56 9.89
C THR A 54 -5.46 0.23 11.26
N ASP A 55 -6.04 0.73 12.37
CA ASP A 55 -5.63 0.35 13.72
C ASP A 55 -6.11 -1.06 14.11
N VAL A 56 -7.22 -1.52 13.52
CA VAL A 56 -7.67 -2.92 13.64
C VAL A 56 -6.71 -3.83 12.89
N MET A 57 -6.30 -3.44 11.69
CA MET A 57 -5.42 -4.25 10.83
C MET A 57 -3.98 -4.26 11.35
N THR A 58 -3.39 -3.08 11.55
CA THR A 58 -2.02 -2.87 12.03
C THR A 58 -1.98 -1.74 13.05
N PRO A 59 -2.18 -2.03 14.36
CA PRO A 59 -2.04 -1.04 15.43
C PRO A 59 -0.68 -0.32 15.36
N ALA A 60 -0.60 0.89 15.90
CA ALA A 60 0.59 1.75 15.80
C ALA A 60 1.92 1.06 16.16
N TRP A 61 1.91 0.14 17.13
CA TRP A 61 3.10 -0.60 17.54
C TRP A 61 3.59 -1.60 16.47
N VAL A 62 2.71 -2.10 15.59
CA VAL A 62 3.09 -2.94 14.43
C VAL A 62 3.84 -2.11 13.40
N CYS A 63 3.53 -0.82 13.29
CA CYS A 63 4.19 0.06 12.34
C CYS A 63 5.65 0.42 12.73
N PHE A 64 6.13 0.02 13.91
CA PHE A 64 7.57 0.09 14.23
C PHE A 64 8.38 -1.03 13.56
N ASP A 65 7.72 -2.03 12.97
CA ASP A 65 8.36 -3.01 12.09
C ASP A 65 8.45 -2.45 10.67
N HIS A 66 9.54 -2.75 9.99
CA HIS A 66 9.81 -2.27 8.62
C HIS A 66 9.84 -3.41 7.59
N GLU A 67 9.89 -4.66 8.06
CA GLU A 67 9.86 -5.84 7.20
C GLU A 67 8.41 -6.30 6.99
N PRO A 68 7.92 -6.35 5.73
CA PRO A 68 6.55 -6.75 5.46
C PRO A 68 6.17 -8.13 6.01
N ALA A 69 7.11 -9.07 6.06
CA ALA A 69 6.88 -10.39 6.62
C ALA A 69 6.59 -10.35 8.14
N VAL A 70 7.30 -9.48 8.89
CA VAL A 70 7.08 -9.27 10.33
C VAL A 70 5.78 -8.52 10.58
N ILE A 71 5.45 -7.54 9.72
CA ILE A 71 4.18 -6.84 9.76
C ILE A 71 3.02 -7.84 9.56
N ALA A 72 3.16 -8.78 8.62
CA ALA A 72 2.16 -9.81 8.33
C ALA A 72 1.88 -10.75 9.51
N GLU A 73 2.88 -11.06 10.34
CA GLU A 73 2.68 -11.87 11.54
C GLU A 73 1.74 -11.23 12.56
N ASN A 74 1.59 -9.91 12.52
CA ASN A 74 0.71 -9.15 13.39
C ASN A 74 -0.55 -8.63 12.69
N ALA A 75 -0.94 -9.25 11.58
CA ALA A 75 -2.15 -8.92 10.86
C ALA A 75 -3.37 -9.02 11.77
N TYR A 76 -4.21 -7.98 11.75
CA TYR A 76 -5.43 -7.86 12.57
C TYR A 76 -5.20 -7.92 14.08
N ALA A 77 -3.99 -7.58 14.54
CA ALA A 77 -3.66 -7.54 15.97
C ALA A 77 -4.52 -6.56 16.79
N GLY A 78 -5.20 -5.63 16.15
CA GLY A 78 -6.14 -4.70 16.78
C GLY A 78 -7.57 -5.21 16.87
N LEU A 79 -7.92 -6.37 16.27
CA LEU A 79 -9.24 -6.96 16.43
C LEU A 79 -9.29 -7.76 17.74
N LEU A 80 -10.00 -7.21 18.71
CA LEU A 80 -10.11 -7.77 20.05
C LEU A 80 -11.53 -8.26 20.34
N HIS A 81 -11.64 -9.38 21.06
CA HIS A 81 -12.87 -9.90 21.64
C HIS A 81 -12.65 -10.11 23.14
N GLU A 82 -13.41 -9.41 23.97
CA GLU A 82 -13.29 -9.45 25.44
C GLU A 82 -11.87 -9.14 25.95
N GLY A 83 -11.13 -8.29 25.22
CA GLY A 83 -9.76 -7.89 25.54
C GLY A 83 -8.67 -8.83 25.00
N GLU A 84 -9.04 -9.96 24.41
CA GLU A 84 -8.11 -10.90 23.77
C GLU A 84 -8.08 -10.73 22.26
N ARG A 85 -6.93 -11.00 21.63
CA ARG A 85 -6.82 -10.97 20.18
C ARG A 85 -7.67 -12.06 19.53
N VAL A 86 -8.39 -11.69 18.47
CA VAL A 86 -9.08 -12.66 17.59
C VAL A 86 -8.04 -13.35 16.69
N PHE A 87 -7.04 -12.60 16.24
CA PHE A 87 -5.93 -13.11 15.44
C PHE A 87 -4.66 -13.23 16.30
N ASN A 88 -4.23 -14.46 16.56
CA ASN A 88 -2.92 -14.71 17.14
C ASN A 88 -1.82 -14.35 16.13
N SER A 89 -0.57 -14.19 16.60
CA SER A 89 0.56 -13.95 15.70
C SER A 89 0.64 -15.05 14.64
N GLY A 90 0.76 -14.67 13.37
CA GLY A 90 0.83 -15.58 12.23
C GLY A 90 -0.50 -16.18 11.76
N ALA A 91 -1.59 -16.04 12.52
CA ALA A 91 -2.86 -16.75 12.25
C ALA A 91 -3.40 -16.55 10.83
N LEU A 92 -3.32 -15.35 10.28
CA LEU A 92 -3.77 -15.09 8.90
C LEU A 92 -2.89 -15.82 7.88
N LYS A 93 -1.58 -15.79 8.07
CA LYS A 93 -0.59 -16.43 7.20
C LYS A 93 -0.71 -17.97 7.24
N ASP A 94 -0.80 -18.53 8.44
CA ASP A 94 -0.85 -19.98 8.67
C ASP A 94 -2.20 -20.57 8.26
N GLY A 95 -3.26 -19.75 8.25
CA GLY A 95 -4.62 -20.17 7.84
C GLY A 95 -4.76 -20.49 6.35
N GLY A 96 -3.76 -20.16 5.52
CA GLY A 96 -3.74 -20.51 4.11
C GLY A 96 -4.77 -19.77 3.25
N PHE A 97 -5.15 -18.56 3.65
CA PHE A 97 -6.12 -17.73 2.93
C PHE A 97 -5.48 -17.00 1.76
N GLU A 98 -6.23 -16.86 0.66
CA GLU A 98 -5.86 -15.98 -0.47
C GLU A 98 -6.88 -14.87 -0.72
N VAL A 99 -8.09 -14.99 -0.16
CA VAL A 99 -9.15 -14.00 -0.24
C VAL A 99 -9.55 -13.58 1.17
N ILE A 100 -9.76 -12.28 1.35
CA ILE A 100 -10.35 -11.71 2.58
C ILE A 100 -11.59 -10.90 2.24
N VAL A 101 -12.65 -11.07 3.06
CA VAL A 101 -13.98 -10.52 2.79
C VAL A 101 -14.44 -9.67 3.96
N SER A 102 -14.95 -8.48 3.68
CA SER A 102 -15.53 -7.57 4.68
C SER A 102 -16.75 -6.83 4.13
N GLY A 103 -17.44 -6.09 4.98
CA GLY A 103 -18.57 -5.24 4.63
C GLY A 103 -18.16 -3.91 4.02
N HIS A 104 -18.77 -2.82 4.49
CA HIS A 104 -18.54 -1.48 3.95
C HIS A 104 -17.27 -0.80 4.50
N ARG A 105 -16.69 0.07 3.69
CA ARG A 105 -15.60 1.02 4.04
C ARG A 105 -14.37 0.36 4.67
N LYS A 106 -13.89 -0.71 4.04
CA LYS A 106 -12.64 -1.37 4.45
C LYS A 106 -11.46 -0.40 4.34
N GLY A 107 -10.63 -0.36 5.40
CA GLY A 107 -9.38 0.41 5.44
C GLY A 107 -9.54 1.88 5.83
N THR A 108 -10.59 2.25 6.59
CA THR A 108 -10.73 3.59 7.18
C THR A 108 -9.60 3.93 8.16
N GLY A 109 -9.51 5.18 8.58
CA GLY A 109 -8.50 5.63 9.54
C GLY A 109 -7.26 6.25 8.91
N SER A 110 -6.09 5.96 9.47
CA SER A 110 -4.82 6.52 9.01
C SER A 110 -4.36 5.95 7.67
N SER A 111 -3.60 6.74 6.92
CA SER A 111 -2.99 6.32 5.65
C SER A 111 -1.78 5.40 5.88
N ARG A 112 -2.03 4.19 6.39
CA ARG A 112 -0.98 3.19 6.66
C ARG A 112 -0.92 2.16 5.56
N GLU A 113 0.15 2.16 4.80
CA GLU A 113 0.41 1.10 3.81
C GLU A 113 0.67 -0.25 4.47
N THR A 114 1.11 -0.27 5.75
CA THR A 114 1.25 -1.49 6.55
C THR A 114 -0.05 -2.29 6.64
N ALA A 115 -1.22 -1.64 6.56
CA ALA A 115 -2.51 -2.31 6.61
C ALA A 115 -2.71 -3.28 5.43
N PRO A 116 -2.65 -2.89 4.14
CA PRO A 116 -2.70 -3.86 3.05
C PRO A 116 -1.43 -4.72 2.97
N GLN A 117 -0.27 -4.25 3.45
CA GLN A 117 0.94 -5.08 3.53
C GLN A 117 0.72 -6.31 4.42
N CYS A 118 0.10 -6.15 5.60
CA CYS A 118 -0.12 -7.29 6.49
C CYS A 118 -0.98 -8.38 5.81
N GLU A 119 -1.96 -8.01 5.00
CA GLU A 119 -2.75 -8.95 4.20
C GLU A 119 -1.92 -9.56 3.06
N ARG A 120 -1.26 -8.71 2.28
CA ARG A 120 -0.49 -9.14 1.10
C ARG A 120 0.61 -10.15 1.46
N TRP A 121 1.37 -9.91 2.51
CA TRP A 121 2.45 -10.81 2.96
C TRP A 121 1.96 -11.98 3.81
N SER A 122 0.70 -11.96 4.27
CA SER A 122 0.02 -13.16 4.79
C SER A 122 -0.52 -14.08 3.68
N GLY A 123 -0.43 -13.67 2.41
CA GLY A 123 -0.86 -14.50 1.28
C GLY A 123 -2.18 -14.05 0.64
N ILE A 124 -2.81 -12.99 1.15
CA ILE A 124 -4.04 -12.42 0.56
C ILE A 124 -3.70 -11.74 -0.76
N ARG A 125 -4.36 -12.17 -1.82
CA ARG A 125 -4.21 -11.65 -3.19
C ARG A 125 -5.46 -10.93 -3.67
N ILE A 126 -6.62 -11.33 -3.15
CA ILE A 126 -7.92 -10.78 -3.52
C ILE A 126 -8.58 -10.23 -2.25
N VAL A 127 -9.02 -8.99 -2.33
CA VAL A 127 -9.71 -8.31 -1.23
C VAL A 127 -11.13 -7.98 -1.68
N ILE A 128 -12.11 -8.50 -0.96
CA ILE A 128 -13.53 -8.33 -1.27
C ILE A 128 -14.17 -7.44 -0.21
N ALA A 129 -14.89 -6.42 -0.65
CA ALA A 129 -15.66 -5.55 0.23
C ALA A 129 -16.81 -4.88 -0.53
N ALA A 130 -17.83 -4.44 0.20
CA ALA A 130 -18.90 -3.62 -0.38
C ALA A 130 -18.40 -2.22 -0.81
N SER A 131 -17.36 -1.71 -0.13
CA SER A 131 -16.63 -0.49 -0.52
C SER A 131 -15.30 -0.38 0.23
N PHE A 132 -14.39 0.41 -0.33
CA PHE A 132 -13.06 0.67 0.23
C PHE A 132 -12.91 2.15 0.60
N ALA A 133 -12.11 2.42 1.63
CA ALA A 133 -11.63 3.77 1.89
C ALA A 133 -10.59 4.16 0.81
N PRO A 134 -10.65 5.38 0.24
CA PRO A 134 -9.87 5.74 -0.95
C PRO A 134 -8.35 5.56 -0.82
N ILE A 135 -7.79 5.85 0.37
CA ILE A 135 -6.34 5.69 0.61
C ILE A 135 -5.97 4.20 0.66
N HIS A 136 -6.78 3.38 1.33
CA HIS A 136 -6.57 1.95 1.42
C HIS A 136 -6.68 1.26 0.05
N GLU A 137 -7.68 1.66 -0.73
CA GLU A 137 -7.83 1.24 -2.12
C GLU A 137 -6.57 1.54 -2.94
N ARG A 138 -6.04 2.77 -2.85
CA ARG A 138 -4.80 3.15 -3.52
C ARG A 138 -3.61 2.33 -3.07
N ASN A 139 -3.50 2.04 -1.79
CA ASN A 139 -2.43 1.20 -1.24
C ASN A 139 -2.53 -0.26 -1.73
N ASN A 140 -3.75 -0.82 -1.82
CA ASN A 140 -3.96 -2.14 -2.43
C ASN A 140 -3.53 -2.16 -3.90
N ILE A 141 -3.87 -1.12 -4.68
CA ILE A 141 -3.44 -0.96 -6.06
C ILE A 141 -1.92 -0.95 -6.15
N ASN A 142 -1.24 -0.18 -5.30
CA ASN A 142 0.20 -0.09 -5.29
C ASN A 142 0.88 -1.44 -5.00
N LEU A 143 0.26 -2.27 -4.17
CA LEU A 143 0.74 -3.62 -3.83
C LEU A 143 0.28 -4.71 -4.81
N GLY A 144 -0.52 -4.37 -5.82
CA GLY A 144 -1.03 -5.32 -6.81
C GLY A 144 -2.05 -6.31 -6.23
N GLN A 145 -2.80 -5.93 -5.20
CA GLN A 145 -3.92 -6.71 -4.69
C GLN A 145 -5.17 -6.43 -5.52
N VAL A 146 -5.81 -7.49 -6.01
CA VAL A 146 -7.05 -7.39 -6.78
C VAL A 146 -8.21 -7.13 -5.82
N MET A 147 -9.02 -6.13 -6.12
CA MET A 147 -10.20 -5.77 -5.33
C MET A 147 -11.47 -6.05 -6.09
N GLY A 148 -12.47 -6.59 -5.41
CA GLY A 148 -13.76 -6.92 -5.99
C GLY A 148 -14.91 -6.76 -4.98
N ASP A 149 -16.10 -7.05 -5.43
CA ASP A 149 -17.33 -7.04 -4.64
C ASP A 149 -17.80 -8.46 -4.29
N HIS A 150 -18.87 -8.54 -3.52
CA HIS A 150 -19.43 -9.81 -3.06
C HIS A 150 -20.04 -10.66 -4.20
N GLN A 151 -20.56 -10.03 -5.27
CA GLN A 151 -21.09 -10.76 -6.43
C GLN A 151 -19.96 -11.45 -7.21
N MET A 152 -18.82 -10.78 -7.36
CA MET A 152 -17.62 -11.39 -7.95
C MET A 152 -17.16 -12.58 -7.11
N LEU A 153 -17.20 -12.48 -5.78
CA LEU A 153 -16.84 -13.62 -4.92
C LEU A 153 -17.80 -14.81 -5.09
N GLU A 154 -19.10 -14.60 -5.15
CA GLU A 154 -20.09 -15.67 -5.39
C GLU A 154 -19.79 -16.39 -6.72
N ARG A 155 -19.50 -15.65 -7.79
CA ARG A 155 -19.11 -16.20 -9.09
C ARG A 155 -17.81 -17.02 -8.97
N LEU A 156 -16.79 -16.50 -8.29
CA LEU A 156 -15.54 -17.23 -8.05
C LEU A 156 -15.77 -18.52 -7.24
N GLN A 157 -16.60 -18.47 -6.19
CA GLN A 157 -16.91 -19.64 -5.36
C GLN A 157 -17.80 -20.67 -6.09
N SER A 158 -18.57 -20.26 -7.10
CA SER A 158 -19.29 -21.18 -8.00
C SER A 158 -18.36 -21.89 -9.03
N GLY A 159 -17.06 -21.52 -9.06
CA GLY A 159 -16.07 -22.08 -9.96
C GLY A 159 -15.90 -21.30 -11.26
N GLU A 160 -16.47 -20.12 -11.37
CA GLU A 160 -16.30 -19.26 -12.55
C GLU A 160 -14.88 -18.68 -12.60
N SER A 161 -14.37 -18.50 -13.81
CA SER A 161 -13.12 -17.82 -14.12
C SER A 161 -13.45 -16.42 -14.62
N ILE A 162 -13.14 -15.39 -13.84
CA ILE A 162 -13.51 -14.01 -14.14
C ILE A 162 -12.31 -13.28 -14.76
N PRO A 163 -12.49 -12.62 -15.93
CA PRO A 163 -11.43 -11.81 -16.52
C PRO A 163 -10.94 -10.73 -15.56
N LEU A 164 -9.63 -10.51 -15.45
CA LEU A 164 -9.05 -9.45 -14.65
C LEU A 164 -9.61 -8.06 -15.02
N ALA A 165 -9.94 -7.88 -16.29
CA ALA A 165 -10.55 -6.65 -16.81
C ALA A 165 -11.84 -6.26 -16.05
N GLU A 166 -12.67 -7.23 -15.61
CA GLU A 166 -13.89 -6.94 -14.84
C GLU A 166 -13.58 -6.32 -13.46
N PHE A 167 -12.45 -6.70 -12.85
CA PHE A 167 -12.00 -6.14 -11.58
C PHE A 167 -11.38 -4.75 -11.74
N THR A 168 -10.95 -4.39 -12.94
CA THR A 168 -10.19 -3.16 -13.20
C THR A 168 -10.92 -2.12 -14.02
N GLU A 169 -12.07 -2.44 -14.65
CA GLU A 169 -12.80 -1.56 -15.58
C GLU A 169 -13.25 -0.22 -14.95
N GLN A 170 -13.46 -0.20 -13.64
CA GLN A 170 -13.83 1.00 -12.88
C GLN A 170 -12.68 2.01 -12.76
N TYR A 171 -11.43 1.60 -12.98
CA TYR A 171 -10.26 2.45 -12.80
C TYR A 171 -9.86 3.16 -14.10
N ASP A 172 -9.17 4.27 -13.93
CA ASP A 172 -8.54 4.98 -15.04
C ASP A 172 -7.45 4.11 -15.73
N PRO A 173 -7.10 4.41 -16.99
CA PRO A 173 -6.17 3.57 -17.75
C PRO A 173 -4.78 3.40 -17.11
N VAL A 174 -4.26 4.39 -16.40
CA VAL A 174 -2.95 4.30 -15.71
C VAL A 174 -3.05 3.39 -14.49
N THR A 175 -4.11 3.53 -13.70
CA THR A 175 -4.39 2.66 -12.55
C THR A 175 -4.58 1.20 -12.97
N ARG A 176 -5.27 0.96 -14.09
CA ARG A 176 -5.39 -0.41 -14.67
C ARG A 176 -4.03 -1.01 -14.96
N LEU A 177 -3.16 -0.26 -15.65
CA LEU A 177 -1.80 -0.72 -15.97
C LEU A 177 -0.99 -1.06 -14.71
N ILE A 178 -1.14 -0.29 -13.63
CA ILE A 178 -0.47 -0.59 -12.35
C ILE A 178 -0.95 -1.94 -11.79
N LEU A 179 -2.27 -2.17 -11.73
CA LEU A 179 -2.85 -3.41 -11.23
C LEU A 179 -2.48 -4.61 -12.11
N GLU A 180 -2.65 -4.50 -13.43
CA GLU A 180 -2.36 -5.55 -14.41
C GLU A 180 -0.89 -5.96 -14.42
N ASN A 181 0.00 -5.07 -13.96
CA ASN A 181 1.42 -5.36 -13.84
C ASN A 181 1.87 -5.75 -12.42
N GLY A 182 0.94 -5.98 -11.50
CA GLY A 182 1.25 -6.50 -10.17
C GLY A 182 1.65 -5.46 -9.14
N GLY A 183 1.30 -4.19 -9.36
CA GLY A 183 1.53 -3.07 -8.46
C GLY A 183 2.52 -2.05 -8.99
N ILE A 184 2.75 -1.01 -8.18
CA ILE A 184 3.50 0.19 -8.64
C ILE A 184 4.97 -0.09 -8.97
N LEU A 185 5.65 -0.95 -8.20
CA LEU A 185 7.08 -1.22 -8.41
C LEU A 185 7.33 -2.08 -9.67
N PRO A 186 6.67 -3.22 -9.87
CA PRO A 186 6.78 -3.98 -11.12
C PRO A 186 6.35 -3.16 -12.34
N PHE A 187 5.28 -2.36 -12.22
CA PHE A 187 4.86 -1.43 -13.28
C PHE A 187 5.96 -0.43 -13.62
N ALA A 188 6.55 0.25 -12.62
CA ALA A 188 7.60 1.24 -12.83
C ALA A 188 8.84 0.63 -13.49
N LYS A 189 9.21 -0.60 -13.11
CA LYS A 189 10.32 -1.34 -13.72
C LYS A 189 10.09 -1.64 -15.19
N LYS A 190 8.92 -2.16 -15.54
CA LYS A 190 8.53 -2.45 -16.91
C LYS A 190 8.40 -1.18 -17.76
N LEU A 191 7.84 -0.11 -17.20
CA LEU A 191 7.77 1.19 -17.85
C LEU A 191 9.17 1.73 -18.18
N LYS A 192 10.10 1.66 -17.21
CA LYS A 192 11.51 2.06 -17.40
C LYS A 192 12.21 1.20 -18.46
N ALA A 193 11.86 -0.08 -18.56
CA ALA A 193 12.39 -1.00 -19.58
C ALA A 193 11.78 -0.79 -20.97
N GLY A 194 10.73 0.05 -21.09
CA GLY A 194 10.01 0.27 -22.36
C GLY A 194 9.06 -0.88 -22.74
N GLU A 195 8.70 -1.72 -21.78
CA GLU A 195 7.78 -2.84 -21.97
C GLU A 195 6.31 -2.42 -21.86
N ILE A 196 6.04 -1.24 -21.34
CA ILE A 196 4.72 -0.65 -21.16
C ILE A 196 4.68 0.70 -21.86
N GLU A 197 3.63 0.93 -22.65
CA GLU A 197 3.29 2.23 -23.20
C GLU A 197 2.19 2.89 -22.36
N LEU A 198 2.42 4.15 -21.99
CA LEU A 198 1.41 4.93 -21.28
C LEU A 198 0.29 5.37 -22.22
N PRO A 199 -0.96 5.47 -21.73
CA PRO A 199 -2.06 6.02 -22.52
C PRO A 199 -1.73 7.44 -23.01
N ALA A 200 -2.02 7.69 -24.25
CA ALA A 200 -1.84 9.03 -24.84
C ALA A 200 -2.88 10.00 -24.27
N VAL A 201 -2.44 11.17 -23.84
CA VAL A 201 -3.33 12.28 -23.50
C VAL A 201 -3.84 12.91 -24.80
N SER A 202 -5.14 12.89 -25.00
CA SER A 202 -5.82 13.38 -26.22
C SER A 202 -6.45 14.76 -26.06
N THR A 203 -6.23 15.44 -24.94
CA THR A 203 -6.79 16.78 -24.70
C THR A 203 -6.33 17.77 -25.76
N GLU A 204 -7.28 18.35 -26.48
CA GLU A 204 -7.02 19.34 -27.50
C GLU A 204 -6.47 20.65 -26.91
N ARG A 205 -5.91 21.50 -27.80
CA ARG A 205 -5.36 22.81 -27.43
C ARG A 205 -6.43 23.67 -26.74
N ARG A 206 -6.15 24.07 -25.49
CA ARG A 206 -7.04 24.89 -24.66
C ARG A 206 -6.26 25.81 -23.72
N GLY A 207 -6.97 26.78 -23.15
CA GLY A 207 -6.45 27.54 -22.01
C GLY A 207 -6.30 26.62 -20.81
N MET A 208 -5.14 26.63 -20.15
CA MET A 208 -4.83 25.83 -18.98
C MET A 208 -4.60 26.71 -17.77
N THR A 209 -5.04 26.25 -16.60
CA THR A 209 -4.68 26.79 -15.30
C THR A 209 -3.17 26.59 -15.03
N MET A 210 -2.64 27.21 -13.99
CA MET A 210 -1.25 27.01 -13.59
C MET A 210 -0.96 25.54 -13.24
N ALA A 211 -1.86 24.88 -12.49
CA ALA A 211 -1.71 23.47 -12.13
C ALA A 211 -1.69 22.57 -13.38
N GLU A 212 -2.60 22.76 -14.33
CA GLU A 212 -2.62 22.00 -15.59
C GLU A 212 -1.35 22.21 -16.41
N LYS A 213 -0.80 23.43 -16.45
CA LYS A 213 0.49 23.72 -17.11
C LYS A 213 1.66 22.99 -16.46
N ILE A 214 1.68 22.95 -15.13
CA ILE A 214 2.72 22.22 -14.37
C ILE A 214 2.63 20.74 -14.70
N VAL A 215 1.45 20.13 -14.60
CA VAL A 215 1.23 18.71 -14.92
C VAL A 215 1.62 18.42 -16.37
N ALA A 216 1.17 19.23 -17.33
CA ALA A 216 1.49 19.08 -18.75
C ALA A 216 3.01 19.13 -19.03
N ASN A 217 3.76 19.95 -18.28
CA ASN A 217 5.22 20.02 -18.42
C ASN A 217 5.95 18.82 -17.81
N LYS A 218 5.33 18.10 -16.86
CA LYS A 218 5.92 16.98 -16.14
C LYS A 218 5.47 15.61 -16.68
N LEU A 219 4.65 15.55 -17.72
CA LEU A 219 4.16 14.29 -18.27
C LEU A 219 5.30 13.36 -18.69
N ILE A 220 5.23 12.11 -18.19
CA ILE A 220 6.10 11.03 -18.65
C ILE A 220 5.56 10.50 -19.99
N GLY A 221 6.46 10.14 -20.91
CA GLY A 221 6.09 9.69 -22.26
C GLY A 221 5.86 10.83 -23.28
N ARG A 222 6.08 12.07 -22.88
CA ARG A 222 6.01 13.23 -23.76
C ARG A 222 7.22 13.29 -24.70
N ASN A 223 7.00 13.12 -26.00
CA ASN A 223 8.03 13.18 -27.05
C ASN A 223 8.32 14.62 -27.52
N GLY A 224 8.46 15.58 -26.60
CA GLY A 224 8.81 16.97 -26.93
C GLY A 224 7.68 17.83 -27.53
N ALA A 225 6.50 17.25 -27.82
CA ALA A 225 5.33 17.97 -28.31
C ALA A 225 4.66 18.80 -27.21
N ALA A 226 4.01 19.91 -27.58
CA ALA A 226 3.15 20.65 -26.69
C ALA A 226 1.97 19.73 -26.28
N CYS A 227 1.77 19.54 -24.99
CA CYS A 227 0.71 18.70 -24.45
C CYS A 227 -0.26 19.58 -23.66
N TYR A 228 -1.55 19.27 -23.76
CA TYR A 228 -2.60 19.90 -23.00
C TYR A 228 -3.25 18.85 -22.10
N VAL A 229 -3.61 19.24 -20.89
CA VAL A 229 -4.31 18.37 -19.94
C VAL A 229 -5.58 19.05 -19.46
N SER A 230 -6.53 18.24 -19.00
CA SER A 230 -7.78 18.68 -18.40
C SER A 230 -8.13 17.79 -17.21
N PRO A 231 -9.00 18.26 -16.29
CA PRO A 231 -9.57 17.39 -15.27
C PRO A 231 -10.21 16.15 -15.90
N GLY A 232 -9.86 14.97 -15.34
CA GLY A 232 -10.30 13.67 -15.85
C GLY A 232 -9.24 12.93 -16.69
N ASP A 233 -8.20 13.60 -17.17
CA ASP A 233 -7.07 12.92 -17.82
C ASP A 233 -6.29 12.08 -16.80
N ALA A 234 -6.09 10.81 -17.13
CA ALA A 234 -5.22 9.91 -16.36
C ALA A 234 -3.79 10.04 -16.86
N VAL A 235 -2.89 10.52 -16.02
CA VAL A 235 -1.52 10.83 -16.42
C VAL A 235 -0.49 10.35 -15.40
N LEU A 236 0.70 10.06 -15.87
CA LEU A 236 1.87 9.87 -15.04
C LEU A 236 2.80 11.08 -15.20
N ALA A 237 3.09 11.76 -14.11
CA ALA A 237 3.94 12.94 -14.10
C ALA A 237 5.23 12.69 -13.32
N SER A 238 6.36 13.20 -13.83
CA SER A 238 7.61 13.20 -13.10
C SER A 238 7.56 14.17 -11.93
N VAL A 239 8.14 13.78 -10.79
CA VAL A 239 8.34 14.64 -9.64
C VAL A 239 9.76 15.20 -9.63
N ASP A 240 9.94 16.41 -9.11
CA ASP A 240 11.26 17.04 -9.03
C ASP A 240 12.04 16.62 -7.79
N GLY A 241 11.36 16.15 -6.76
CA GLY A 241 11.94 15.71 -5.51
C GLY A 241 10.91 15.12 -4.57
N GLY A 242 11.36 14.67 -3.42
CA GLY A 242 10.51 14.08 -2.40
C GLY A 242 11.25 13.94 -1.08
N TYR A 243 10.52 13.48 -0.09
CA TYR A 243 11.12 13.19 1.22
C TYR A 243 10.44 12.01 1.89
N SER A 244 11.16 11.40 2.81
CA SER A 244 10.65 10.43 3.77
C SER A 244 11.07 10.81 5.19
N HIS A 245 10.59 10.10 6.17
CA HIS A 245 10.94 10.32 7.57
C HIS A 245 11.26 8.98 8.24
N GLU A 246 11.84 9.02 9.44
CA GLU A 246 12.36 7.85 10.15
C GLU A 246 11.36 6.71 10.31
N PHE A 247 10.06 7.02 10.30
CA PHE A 247 9.00 6.02 10.41
C PHE A 247 8.75 5.22 9.12
N THR A 248 9.17 5.74 7.96
CA THR A 248 8.88 5.14 6.64
C THR A 248 10.13 4.84 5.82
N THR A 249 11.25 5.50 6.08
CA THR A 249 12.47 5.40 5.26
C THR A 249 13.00 3.97 5.17
N ALA A 250 12.96 3.21 6.29
CA ALA A 250 13.40 1.81 6.30
C ALA A 250 12.60 0.92 5.34
N GLN A 251 11.28 1.13 5.25
CA GLN A 251 10.43 0.40 4.29
C GLN A 251 10.76 0.79 2.84
N VAL A 252 10.94 2.09 2.57
CA VAL A 252 11.34 2.58 1.25
C VAL A 252 12.67 1.93 0.82
N HIS A 253 13.64 1.88 1.71
CA HIS A 253 14.92 1.21 1.46
C HIS A 253 14.73 -0.27 1.10
N ASN A 254 14.01 -1.01 1.92
CA ASN A 254 13.76 -2.44 1.71
C ASN A 254 13.08 -2.71 0.37
N PHE A 255 12.06 -1.93 0.00
CA PHE A 255 11.37 -2.10 -1.28
C PHE A 255 12.27 -1.78 -2.48
N LEU A 256 13.08 -0.72 -2.39
CA LEU A 256 14.00 -0.37 -3.46
C LEU A 256 15.10 -1.42 -3.62
N ALA A 257 15.68 -1.90 -2.52
CA ALA A 257 16.69 -2.94 -2.54
C ALA A 257 16.12 -4.26 -3.09
N ALA A 258 14.94 -4.66 -2.69
CA ALA A 258 14.26 -5.87 -3.19
C ALA A 258 13.96 -5.81 -4.69
N GLU A 259 13.57 -4.65 -5.22
CA GLU A 259 13.17 -4.51 -6.62
C GLU A 259 14.35 -4.22 -7.55
N TYR A 260 15.32 -3.40 -7.11
CA TYR A 260 16.41 -2.91 -7.96
C TYR A 260 17.80 -3.45 -7.58
N GLY A 261 17.91 -4.23 -6.51
CA GLY A 261 19.17 -4.73 -5.95
C GLY A 261 19.75 -3.82 -4.87
N GLU A 262 20.65 -4.37 -4.05
CA GLU A 262 21.27 -3.66 -2.92
C GLU A 262 22.06 -2.40 -3.35
N ASP A 263 22.59 -2.38 -4.56
CA ASP A 263 23.38 -1.26 -5.12
C ASP A 263 22.51 -0.22 -5.87
N TYR A 264 21.19 -0.20 -5.62
CA TYR A 264 20.31 0.76 -6.29
C TYR A 264 20.76 2.20 -6.07
N ALA A 265 20.51 3.07 -7.05
CA ALA A 265 20.79 4.49 -6.97
C ALA A 265 19.53 5.31 -7.26
N LEU A 266 19.34 6.38 -6.49
CA LEU A 266 18.29 7.35 -6.77
C LEU A 266 18.72 8.32 -7.88
N PRO A 267 17.83 8.68 -8.81
CA PRO A 267 18.10 9.75 -9.75
C PRO A 267 18.10 11.09 -8.98
N ASN A 268 19.15 11.89 -9.14
CA ASN A 268 19.27 13.22 -8.57
C ASN A 268 19.06 13.28 -7.02
N PRO A 269 19.87 12.57 -6.21
CA PRO A 269 19.69 12.49 -4.76
C PRO A 269 19.50 13.83 -4.04
N PRO A 270 20.15 14.96 -4.43
CA PRO A 270 19.95 16.25 -3.78
C PRO A 270 18.52 16.82 -3.86
N LYS A 271 17.66 16.23 -4.69
CA LYS A 271 16.23 16.58 -4.77
C LYS A 271 15.37 15.80 -3.77
N PHE A 272 15.96 14.88 -3.04
CA PHE A 272 15.30 14.08 -2.01
C PHE A 272 15.88 14.35 -0.64
N ALA A 273 15.10 14.08 0.40
CA ALA A 273 15.50 14.31 1.78
C ALA A 273 14.96 13.23 2.72
N VAL A 274 15.65 13.03 3.84
CA VAL A 274 15.15 12.28 4.99
C VAL A 274 14.98 13.21 6.19
N PHE A 275 13.93 12.99 6.97
CA PHE A 275 13.60 13.80 8.14
C PHE A 275 13.50 12.93 9.40
N GLU A 276 13.80 13.53 10.54
CA GLU A 276 13.59 12.92 11.85
C GLU A 276 12.69 13.81 12.68
N ASP A 277 11.38 13.57 12.61
CA ASP A 277 10.37 14.42 13.27
C ASP A 277 9.17 13.64 13.84
N HIS A 278 8.98 12.36 13.48
CA HIS A 278 7.83 11.56 13.89
C HIS A 278 8.06 10.75 15.17
N LEU A 279 9.27 10.19 15.38
CA LEU A 279 9.58 9.30 16.50
C LEU A 279 10.52 9.91 17.54
N LEU A 280 11.01 11.10 17.29
CA LEU A 280 11.99 11.77 18.19
C LEU A 280 11.46 11.92 19.63
N TYR A 281 10.18 12.25 19.78
CA TYR A 281 9.54 12.37 21.10
C TYR A 281 9.31 11.02 21.80
N ALA A 282 9.28 9.92 21.04
CA ALA A 282 8.90 8.61 21.56
C ALA A 282 9.90 8.10 22.60
N THR A 283 11.18 8.46 22.49
CA THR A 283 12.23 8.07 23.43
C THR A 283 12.00 8.57 24.85
N GLY A 284 11.25 9.68 25.01
CA GLY A 284 10.91 10.27 26.32
C GLY A 284 9.55 9.84 26.88
N VAL A 285 8.79 9.01 26.17
CA VAL A 285 7.43 8.64 26.57
C VAL A 285 7.39 7.20 27.07
N PRO A 286 7.05 6.94 28.37
CA PRO A 286 7.13 5.60 28.99
C PRO A 286 6.39 4.50 28.22
N ARG A 287 5.25 4.80 27.60
CA ARG A 287 4.46 3.82 26.82
C ARG A 287 5.21 3.24 25.59
N PHE A 288 6.23 3.94 25.11
CA PHE A 288 7.04 3.50 23.98
C PHE A 288 8.33 2.79 24.42
N GLY A 289 8.63 2.73 25.72
CA GLY A 289 9.79 2.03 26.26
C GLY A 289 9.95 0.61 25.73
N PRO A 290 8.89 -0.24 25.65
CA PRO A 290 8.97 -1.58 25.09
C PRO A 290 9.37 -1.63 23.59
N PHE A 291 9.30 -0.51 22.89
CA PHE A 291 9.62 -0.40 21.45
C PHE A 291 10.89 0.40 21.17
N ALA A 292 11.65 0.78 22.21
CA ALA A 292 12.82 1.65 22.09
C ALA A 292 13.85 1.10 21.08
N ASP A 293 14.12 -0.19 21.13
CA ASP A 293 15.07 -0.84 20.21
C ASP A 293 14.57 -0.79 18.76
N LYS A 294 13.28 -1.01 18.52
CA LYS A 294 12.68 -0.91 17.17
C LYS A 294 12.74 0.51 16.64
N ILE A 295 12.44 1.49 17.49
CA ILE A 295 12.53 2.91 17.13
C ILE A 295 13.97 3.27 16.77
N GLN A 296 14.94 2.82 17.56
CA GLN A 296 16.36 3.04 17.26
C GLN A 296 16.78 2.37 15.95
N THR A 297 16.31 1.15 15.69
CA THR A 297 16.55 0.45 14.42
C THR A 297 16.03 1.25 13.21
N LEU A 298 14.84 1.82 13.30
CA LEU A 298 14.29 2.66 12.21
C LEU A 298 15.16 3.90 11.96
N ARG A 299 15.67 4.54 13.01
CA ARG A 299 16.57 5.69 12.89
C ARG A 299 17.91 5.28 12.26
N ASP A 300 18.49 4.16 12.70
CA ASP A 300 19.75 3.64 12.17
C ASP A 300 19.63 3.28 10.69
N LEU A 301 18.51 2.67 10.28
CA LEU A 301 18.21 2.36 8.88
C LEU A 301 18.00 3.62 8.03
N GLN A 302 17.43 4.69 8.59
CA GLN A 302 17.37 5.98 7.90
C GLN A 302 18.76 6.57 7.65
N VAL A 303 19.65 6.49 8.64
CA VAL A 303 21.04 6.94 8.49
C VAL A 303 21.74 6.12 7.40
N ALA A 304 21.57 4.79 7.42
CA ALA A 304 22.14 3.91 6.41
C ALA A 304 21.60 4.24 5.00
N PHE A 305 20.29 4.46 4.86
CA PHE A 305 19.67 4.89 3.60
C PHE A 305 20.25 6.22 3.11
N GLN A 306 20.39 7.21 3.99
CA GLN A 306 20.93 8.51 3.66
C GLN A 306 22.39 8.40 3.18
N GLN A 307 23.21 7.61 3.87
CA GLN A 307 24.61 7.38 3.48
C GLN A 307 24.71 6.62 2.15
N HIS A 308 23.84 5.64 1.92
CA HIS A 308 23.79 4.86 0.68
C HIS A 308 23.38 5.72 -0.52
N THR A 309 22.37 6.56 -0.36
CA THR A 309 21.75 7.30 -1.47
C THR A 309 22.29 8.71 -1.68
N GLY A 310 22.87 9.33 -0.65
CA GLY A 310 23.36 10.71 -0.70
C GLY A 310 22.24 11.77 -0.73
N VAL A 311 21.03 11.45 -0.26
CA VAL A 311 19.93 12.41 -0.11
C VAL A 311 20.23 13.44 0.97
N ARG A 312 19.48 14.55 0.99
CA ARG A 312 19.61 15.58 2.03
C ARG A 312 19.27 15.00 3.38
N ASP A 313 20.03 15.40 4.41
CA ASP A 313 19.87 14.94 5.78
C ASP A 313 19.26 16.02 6.67
N TYR A 314 18.03 15.78 7.11
CA TYR A 314 17.32 16.56 8.11
C TYR A 314 17.07 15.71 9.37
N SER A 315 18.02 14.84 9.70
CA SER A 315 17.98 14.10 10.98
C SER A 315 18.16 15.02 12.17
N ALA A 316 17.66 14.60 13.31
CA ALA A 316 17.82 15.35 14.55
C ALA A 316 19.28 15.41 14.99
N LYS A 317 19.74 16.59 15.44
CA LYS A 317 21.06 16.81 15.99
C LYS A 317 20.92 17.14 17.47
N ASP A 318 21.64 16.41 18.31
CA ASP A 318 21.60 16.58 19.78
C ASP A 318 20.17 16.49 20.36
N GLY A 319 19.32 15.65 19.77
CA GLY A 319 17.93 15.48 20.16
C GLY A 319 16.99 16.59 19.69
N VAL A 320 17.44 17.49 18.85
CA VAL A 320 16.65 18.59 18.28
C VAL A 320 16.33 18.30 16.82
N SER A 321 15.04 18.17 16.51
CA SER A 321 14.55 18.07 15.14
C SER A 321 14.68 19.40 14.40
N PRO A 322 15.01 19.43 13.10
CA PRO A 322 14.96 20.65 12.30
C PRO A 322 13.54 21.21 12.13
N GLY A 323 12.53 20.43 12.44
CA GLY A 323 11.12 20.81 12.37
C GLY A 323 10.26 19.73 11.69
N ILE A 324 8.97 20.02 11.52
CA ILE A 324 8.01 19.12 10.88
C ILE A 324 8.37 18.98 9.38
N CYS A 325 8.56 17.74 8.92
CA CYS A 325 9.03 17.45 7.56
C CYS A 325 8.22 18.16 6.47
N HIS A 326 6.88 18.16 6.59
CA HIS A 326 6.00 18.83 5.62
C HIS A 326 6.24 20.33 5.50
N GLN A 327 6.60 20.97 6.59
CA GLN A 327 6.83 22.42 6.63
C GLN A 327 8.22 22.76 6.14
N VAL A 328 9.23 22.11 6.72
CA VAL A 328 10.64 22.37 6.38
C VAL A 328 10.93 22.04 4.92
N ALA A 329 10.41 20.93 4.39
CA ALA A 329 10.59 20.59 2.99
C ALA A 329 10.06 21.69 2.05
N ARG A 330 8.91 22.27 2.35
CA ARG A 330 8.32 23.37 1.57
C ARG A 330 9.11 24.67 1.66
N GLU A 331 9.73 24.94 2.81
CA GLU A 331 10.51 26.17 3.03
C GLU A 331 11.92 26.08 2.44
N GLU A 332 12.49 24.87 2.36
CA GLU A 332 13.90 24.66 2.07
C GLU A 332 14.19 24.23 0.63
N PHE A 333 13.32 23.40 0.01
CA PHE A 333 13.67 22.79 -1.28
C PHE A 333 12.52 22.35 -2.17
N ILE A 334 11.25 22.43 -1.73
CA ILE A 334 10.09 22.12 -2.55
C ILE A 334 9.38 23.40 -2.92
N ASP A 335 9.54 23.82 -4.18
CA ASP A 335 8.86 24.97 -4.75
C ASP A 335 7.59 24.57 -5.50
N VAL A 336 6.75 25.56 -5.80
CA VAL A 336 5.56 25.38 -6.64
C VAL A 336 5.99 25.35 -8.11
N GLY A 337 5.83 24.18 -8.74
CA GLY A 337 6.06 24.00 -10.18
C GLY A 337 7.42 23.65 -10.58
#